data_70dc0fd763de6d68554489fc0a88a39a
#
_entry.id   70dc0fd763de6d68554489fc0a88a39a
#
_cell.length_a   1.000
_cell.length_b   1.000
_cell.length_c   1.000
_cell.angle_alpha   90.00
_cell.angle_beta   90.00
_cell.angle_gamma   90.00
#
_symmetry.space_group_name_H-M   'P 1'
#
loop_
_entity.id
_entity.type
_entity.pdbx_description
1 polymer ?
#
loop_
_entity_poly.entity_id
_entity_poly.type
_entity_poly.pdbx_seq_one_letter_code
_entity_poly.pdbx_strand_id
1 'polypeptide(L)'
;MKLRRILLLGMLGFSLALSAENKKIGYVQVSPDSSLADAVRKAREMRRLRQADSVVVKMQAGQYRLYEPLVLRPEDSHLCFEGTPSVKHSAGTILTGAVPVTGWKKQGRYLVADVPDFNGCPMNFRHLWVNHSRADRARGVSDFNQMPR
;
A
#
# COMPACT_ATOMS: atom_id res chain seq x y z
N MET A 1 -28.38 29.99 -75.51
CA MET A 1 -27.22 30.07 -74.62
C MET A 1 -27.67 29.85 -73.17
N LYS A 2 -27.39 28.68 -72.60
CA LYS A 2 -27.82 28.34 -71.24
C LYS A 2 -26.59 28.39 -70.32
N LEU A 3 -26.62 29.32 -69.38
CA LEU A 3 -25.56 29.49 -68.36
C LEU A 3 -25.77 28.43 -67.26
N ARG A 4 -24.87 27.46 -67.12
CA ARG A 4 -24.84 26.50 -66.05
C ARG A 4 -24.16 27.11 -64.80
N ARG A 5 -24.91 27.39 -63.75
CA ARG A 5 -24.41 27.75 -62.43
C ARG A 5 -23.89 26.48 -61.74
N ILE A 6 -22.61 26.40 -61.52
CA ILE A 6 -21.98 25.36 -60.70
C ILE A 6 -22.03 25.85 -59.27
N LEU A 7 -22.82 25.15 -58.46
CA LEU A 7 -22.89 25.37 -57.01
C LEU A 7 -21.76 24.59 -56.38
N LEU A 8 -20.72 25.29 -55.94
CA LEU A 8 -19.63 24.69 -55.14
C LEU A 8 -20.11 24.60 -53.69
N LEU A 9 -20.46 23.36 -53.27
CA LEU A 9 -20.79 23.04 -51.89
C LEU A 9 -19.50 22.83 -51.13
N GLY A 10 -19.05 23.88 -50.36
CA GLY A 10 -17.91 23.80 -49.48
C GLY A 10 -18.20 22.90 -48.28
N MET A 11 -17.64 21.69 -48.26
CA MET A 11 -17.60 20.82 -47.09
C MET A 11 -16.63 21.43 -46.08
N LEU A 12 -17.14 22.12 -45.05
CA LEU A 12 -16.38 22.42 -43.85
C LEU A 12 -16.13 21.12 -43.10
N GLY A 13 -14.95 20.55 -43.30
CA GLY A 13 -14.45 19.45 -42.48
C GLY A 13 -14.11 19.98 -41.07
N PHE A 14 -15.02 19.74 -40.12
CA PHE A 14 -14.77 20.00 -38.71
C PHE A 14 -13.84 18.91 -38.19
N SER A 15 -12.54 19.14 -38.25
CA SER A 15 -11.53 18.26 -37.63
C SER A 15 -11.68 18.38 -36.12
N LEU A 16 -12.34 17.41 -35.50
CA LEU A 16 -12.26 17.16 -34.06
C LEU A 16 -10.83 16.73 -33.77
N ALA A 17 -9.96 17.67 -33.43
CA ALA A 17 -8.69 17.35 -32.81
C ALA A 17 -8.99 16.72 -31.45
N LEU A 18 -8.92 15.38 -31.36
CA LEU A 18 -8.84 14.69 -30.10
C LEU A 18 -7.49 15.09 -29.48
N SER A 19 -7.50 16.11 -28.63
CA SER A 19 -6.37 16.41 -27.76
C SER A 19 -6.24 15.25 -26.79
N ALA A 20 -5.29 14.35 -27.04
CA ALA A 20 -4.85 13.39 -26.06
C ALA A 20 -4.31 14.19 -24.88
N GLU A 21 -5.09 14.28 -23.82
CA GLU A 21 -4.71 14.97 -22.60
C GLU A 21 -3.51 14.21 -22.02
N ASN A 22 -2.34 14.84 -22.09
CA ASN A 22 -1.08 14.24 -21.68
C ASN A 22 -1.05 14.25 -20.14
N LYS A 23 -1.56 13.19 -19.52
CA LYS A 23 -1.66 13.05 -18.06
C LYS A 23 -0.27 13.12 -17.44
N LYS A 24 -0.06 14.10 -16.57
CA LYS A 24 1.19 14.25 -15.82
C LYS A 24 1.24 13.21 -14.70
N ILE A 25 2.29 12.39 -14.70
CA ILE A 25 2.55 11.41 -13.65
C ILE A 25 3.64 11.95 -12.74
N GLY A 26 3.31 12.10 -11.45
CA GLY A 26 4.28 12.43 -10.40
C GLY A 26 4.84 11.18 -9.75
N TYR A 27 6.04 11.28 -9.19
CA TYR A 27 6.69 10.18 -8.49
C TYR A 27 7.12 10.62 -7.09
N VAL A 28 6.83 9.78 -6.10
CA VAL A 28 7.32 9.93 -4.72
C VAL A 28 8.12 8.69 -4.39
N GLN A 29 9.40 8.84 -4.12
CA GLN A 29 10.25 7.72 -3.70
C GLN A 29 10.21 7.56 -2.18
N VAL A 30 10.14 6.31 -1.71
CA VAL A 30 10.04 5.98 -0.30
C VAL A 30 11.01 4.83 0.02
N SER A 31 11.78 5.00 1.09
CA SER A 31 12.62 3.96 1.68
C SER A 31 11.91 3.29 2.87
N PRO A 32 12.35 2.11 3.32
CA PRO A 32 11.75 1.42 4.48
C PRO A 32 11.74 2.24 5.77
N ASP A 33 12.70 3.17 5.92
CA ASP A 33 12.80 4.06 7.10
C ASP A 33 11.90 5.30 6.99
N SER A 34 11.22 5.47 5.86
CA SER A 34 10.36 6.63 5.62
C SER A 34 8.90 6.30 5.92
N SER A 35 8.14 7.32 6.35
CA SER A 35 6.71 7.19 6.60
C SER A 35 5.90 7.13 5.31
N LEU A 36 5.10 6.07 5.14
CA LEU A 36 4.15 5.98 4.03
C LEU A 36 3.03 7.02 4.13
N ALA A 37 2.64 7.41 5.34
CA ALA A 37 1.65 8.46 5.55
C ALA A 37 2.16 9.80 5.01
N ASP A 38 3.45 10.09 5.19
CA ASP A 38 4.08 11.29 4.65
C ASP A 38 4.16 11.25 3.13
N ALA A 39 4.43 10.09 2.55
CA ALA A 39 4.42 9.91 1.10
C ALA A 39 3.03 10.19 0.50
N VAL A 40 1.96 9.69 1.14
CA VAL A 40 0.58 9.99 0.74
C VAL A 40 0.28 11.47 0.87
N ARG A 41 0.71 12.11 1.97
CA ARG A 41 0.54 13.56 2.15
C ARG A 41 1.24 14.36 1.04
N LYS A 42 2.47 13.98 0.70
CA LYS A 42 3.23 14.60 -0.39
C LYS A 42 2.55 14.38 -1.75
N ALA A 43 2.03 13.20 -2.00
CA ALA A 43 1.28 12.90 -3.23
C ALA A 43 0.02 13.75 -3.35
N ARG A 44 -0.74 13.92 -2.27
CA ARG A 44 -1.91 14.83 -2.22
C ARG A 44 -1.50 16.27 -2.52
N GLU A 45 -0.39 16.73 -1.96
CA GLU A 45 0.13 18.08 -2.19
C GLU A 45 0.49 18.30 -3.67
N MET A 46 1.19 17.35 -4.31
CA MET A 46 1.52 17.43 -5.73
C MET A 46 0.27 17.53 -6.60
N ARG A 47 -0.81 16.81 -6.27
CA ARG A 47 -2.08 16.89 -6.99
C ARG A 47 -2.80 18.21 -6.73
N ARG A 48 -2.86 18.64 -5.46
CA ARG A 48 -3.46 19.93 -5.07
C ARG A 48 -2.82 21.09 -5.81
N LEU A 49 -1.50 21.07 -5.99
CA LEU A 49 -0.75 22.08 -6.74
C LEU A 49 -0.76 21.86 -8.26
N ARG A 50 -1.55 20.90 -8.77
CA ARG A 50 -1.62 20.55 -10.21
C ARG A 50 -0.25 20.23 -10.84
N GLN A 51 0.69 19.75 -10.04
CA GLN A 51 1.99 19.29 -10.50
C GLN A 51 1.89 17.89 -11.15
N ALA A 52 0.90 17.10 -10.76
CA ALA A 52 0.63 15.78 -11.31
C ALA A 52 -0.88 15.48 -11.30
N ASP A 53 -1.36 14.75 -12.31
CA ASP A 53 -2.73 14.21 -12.38
C ASP A 53 -2.84 12.88 -11.66
N SER A 54 -1.77 12.09 -11.71
CA SER A 54 -1.62 10.82 -10.98
C SER A 54 -0.26 10.81 -10.29
N VAL A 55 -0.18 10.13 -9.15
CA VAL A 55 1.09 9.99 -8.41
C VAL A 55 1.38 8.53 -8.15
N VAL A 56 2.62 8.12 -8.45
CA VAL A 56 3.14 6.80 -8.14
C VAL A 56 4.10 6.90 -6.96
N VAL A 57 3.78 6.21 -5.87
CA VAL A 57 4.65 6.05 -4.72
C VAL A 57 5.52 4.84 -4.96
N LYS A 58 6.78 5.07 -5.34
CA LYS A 58 7.77 4.01 -5.59
C LYS A 58 8.45 3.61 -4.29
N MET A 59 8.22 2.38 -3.88
CA MET A 59 8.74 1.82 -2.65
C MET A 59 9.97 0.97 -2.95
N GLN A 60 11.08 1.30 -2.30
CA GLN A 60 12.30 0.50 -2.37
C GLN A 60 12.09 -0.89 -1.76
N ALA A 61 12.97 -1.84 -2.08
CA ALA A 61 12.97 -3.14 -1.44
C ALA A 61 13.22 -2.99 0.07
N GLY A 62 12.49 -3.77 0.87
CA GLY A 62 12.60 -3.76 2.32
C GLY A 62 11.25 -3.89 3.00
N GLN A 63 11.27 -3.86 4.32
CA GLN A 63 10.09 -4.07 5.15
C GLN A 63 9.56 -2.74 5.70
N TYR A 64 8.36 -2.38 5.29
CA TYR A 64 7.62 -1.22 5.77
C TYR A 64 6.67 -1.63 6.88
N ARG A 65 6.91 -1.16 8.09
CA ARG A 65 6.05 -1.45 9.25
C ARG A 65 5.03 -0.34 9.44
N LEU A 66 3.77 -0.71 9.39
CA LEU A 66 2.65 0.19 9.67
C LEU A 66 2.25 0.03 11.14
N TYR A 67 2.65 0.98 11.97
CA TYR A 67 2.23 1.04 13.37
C TYR A 67 0.85 1.68 13.53
N GLU A 68 0.40 2.40 12.51
CA GLU A 68 -0.91 3.03 12.43
C GLU A 68 -1.57 2.70 11.09
N PRO A 69 -2.90 2.71 11.01
CA PRO A 69 -3.59 2.50 9.75
C PRO A 69 -3.22 3.55 8.70
N LEU A 70 -2.85 3.11 7.50
CA LEU A 70 -2.71 4.01 6.36
C LEU A 70 -4.11 4.33 5.82
N VAL A 71 -4.59 5.54 6.10
CA VAL A 71 -5.93 5.96 5.69
C VAL A 71 -5.88 6.59 4.29
N LEU A 72 -6.49 5.90 3.33
CA LEU A 72 -6.74 6.43 1.99
C LEU A 72 -8.16 6.99 1.91
N ARG A 73 -8.32 8.08 1.17
CA ARG A 73 -9.58 8.80 1.00
C ARG A 73 -10.01 8.78 -0.47
N PRO A 74 -11.26 9.13 -0.79
CA PRO A 74 -11.71 9.21 -2.20
C PRO A 74 -10.83 10.07 -3.10
N GLU A 75 -10.23 11.13 -2.54
CA GLU A 75 -9.28 12.01 -3.23
C GLU A 75 -7.99 11.30 -3.67
N ASP A 76 -7.67 10.14 -3.10
CA ASP A 76 -6.48 9.33 -3.42
C ASP A 76 -6.71 8.36 -4.59
N SER A 77 -7.82 8.47 -5.32
CA SER A 77 -8.20 7.58 -6.42
C SER A 77 -7.16 7.46 -7.55
N HIS A 78 -6.27 8.44 -7.69
CA HIS A 78 -5.17 8.45 -8.69
C HIS A 78 -3.79 8.24 -8.05
N LEU A 79 -3.76 7.61 -6.87
CA LEU A 79 -2.54 7.22 -6.20
C LEU A 79 -2.26 5.73 -6.47
N CYS A 80 -1.04 5.42 -6.87
CA CYS A 80 -0.55 4.07 -7.08
C CYS A 80 0.64 3.81 -6.16
N PHE A 81 0.66 2.64 -5.52
CA PHE A 81 1.82 2.15 -4.78
C PHE A 81 2.53 1.10 -5.63
N GLU A 82 3.79 1.35 -5.95
CA GLU A 82 4.63 0.45 -6.73
C GLU A 82 5.77 -0.06 -5.85
N GLY A 83 5.76 -1.34 -5.56
CA GLY A 83 6.81 -2.00 -4.79
C GLY A 83 7.87 -2.64 -5.69
N THR A 84 9.04 -2.89 -5.13
CA THR A 84 10.10 -3.66 -5.79
C THR A 84 9.76 -5.15 -5.68
N PRO A 85 9.75 -5.91 -6.80
CA PRO A 85 9.46 -7.34 -6.76
C PRO A 85 10.56 -8.12 -6.03
N SER A 86 10.18 -9.23 -5.40
CA SER A 86 11.14 -10.18 -4.84
C SER A 86 11.82 -10.95 -5.96
N VAL A 87 13.14 -11.04 -5.92
CA VAL A 87 13.96 -11.86 -6.80
C VAL A 87 14.79 -12.86 -5.99
N LYS A 88 15.35 -13.90 -6.64
CA LYS A 88 15.97 -15.09 -5.99
C LYS A 88 16.88 -14.81 -4.78
N HIS A 89 17.51 -13.65 -4.68
CA HIS A 89 18.45 -13.32 -3.60
C HIS A 89 18.17 -11.96 -2.93
N SER A 90 17.01 -11.35 -3.23
CA SER A 90 16.62 -10.07 -2.65
C SER A 90 15.15 -10.10 -2.25
N ALA A 91 14.89 -9.81 -0.99
CA ALA A 91 13.52 -9.57 -0.55
C ALA A 91 12.98 -8.34 -1.27
N GLY A 92 11.77 -8.45 -1.83
CA GLY A 92 11.08 -7.31 -2.41
C GLY A 92 10.55 -6.34 -1.36
N THR A 93 9.59 -5.53 -1.75
CA THR A 93 8.88 -4.64 -0.84
C THR A 93 7.84 -5.44 -0.05
N ILE A 94 7.92 -5.38 1.27
CA ILE A 94 6.98 -6.03 2.18
C ILE A 94 6.30 -4.96 3.03
N LEU A 95 4.98 -4.92 2.98
CA LEU A 95 4.16 -4.06 3.82
C LEU A 95 3.56 -4.91 4.94
N THR A 96 3.77 -4.53 6.20
CA THR A 96 3.32 -5.32 7.33
C THR A 96 2.86 -4.47 8.51
N GLY A 97 1.77 -4.87 9.15
CA GLY A 97 1.34 -4.34 10.45
C GLY A 97 1.78 -5.20 11.64
N ALA A 98 2.63 -6.22 11.40
CA ALA A 98 3.09 -7.09 12.47
C ALA A 98 4.19 -6.44 13.30
N VAL A 99 4.11 -6.60 14.61
CA VAL A 99 5.14 -6.20 15.56
C VAL A 99 6.06 -7.39 15.87
N PRO A 100 7.38 -7.25 15.75
CA PRO A 100 8.31 -8.34 16.05
C PRO A 100 8.33 -8.64 17.55
N VAL A 101 8.22 -9.90 17.89
CA VAL A 101 8.47 -10.39 19.25
C VAL A 101 9.91 -10.91 19.31
N THR A 102 10.72 -10.31 20.14
CA THR A 102 12.15 -10.62 20.31
C THR A 102 12.44 -11.04 21.75
N GLY A 103 13.69 -11.37 22.07
CA GLY A 103 14.07 -11.69 23.44
C GLY A 103 13.58 -13.07 23.90
N TRP A 104 13.40 -14.03 23.01
CA TRP A 104 12.99 -15.39 23.32
C TRP A 104 13.98 -16.09 24.23
N LYS A 105 13.49 -16.65 25.36
CA LYS A 105 14.26 -17.38 26.34
C LYS A 105 13.72 -18.81 26.47
N LYS A 106 14.61 -19.78 26.61
CA LYS A 106 14.18 -21.17 26.87
C LYS A 106 13.85 -21.33 28.37
N GLN A 107 12.64 -21.77 28.65
CA GLN A 107 12.18 -22.09 29.98
C GLN A 107 11.62 -23.53 30.00
N GLY A 108 12.44 -24.47 30.42
CA GLY A 108 12.10 -25.90 30.30
C GLY A 108 11.96 -26.32 28.84
N ARG A 109 10.78 -26.82 28.47
CA ARG A 109 10.42 -27.20 27.10
C ARG A 109 9.81 -26.07 26.27
N TYR A 110 9.59 -24.92 26.86
CA TYR A 110 8.94 -23.77 26.22
C TYR A 110 9.95 -22.71 25.81
N LEU A 111 9.59 -21.95 24.80
CA LEU A 111 10.22 -20.67 24.46
C LEU A 111 9.27 -19.58 24.95
N VAL A 112 9.79 -18.67 25.75
CA VAL A 112 9.04 -17.58 26.36
C VAL A 112 9.64 -16.25 25.93
N ALA A 113 8.80 -15.28 25.56
CA ALA A 113 9.21 -13.90 25.30
C ALA A 113 8.15 -12.97 25.88
N ASP A 114 8.62 -11.81 26.30
CA ASP A 114 7.73 -10.74 26.70
C ASP A 114 7.06 -10.13 25.48
N VAL A 115 5.76 -9.88 25.57
CA VAL A 115 5.01 -9.23 24.50
C VAL A 115 5.29 -7.74 24.57
N PRO A 116 5.77 -7.11 23.48
CA PRO A 116 6.06 -5.68 23.51
C PRO A 116 4.77 -4.86 23.70
N ASP A 117 4.89 -3.80 24.48
CA ASP A 117 3.83 -2.81 24.55
C ASP A 117 3.74 -2.01 23.25
N PHE A 118 2.53 -1.64 22.88
CA PHE A 118 2.28 -0.79 21.74
C PHE A 118 1.59 0.50 22.21
N ASN A 119 2.24 1.64 22.01
CA ASN A 119 1.79 2.95 22.50
C ASN A 119 1.47 2.98 24.01
N GLY A 120 2.29 2.29 24.82
CA GLY A 120 2.11 2.23 26.28
C GLY A 120 0.96 1.33 26.74
N CYS A 121 0.36 0.56 25.84
CA CYS A 121 -0.67 -0.42 26.19
C CYS A 121 -0.18 -1.84 25.92
N PRO A 122 -0.48 -2.81 26.81
CA PRO A 122 -0.19 -4.21 26.57
C PRO A 122 -0.84 -4.68 25.27
N MET A 123 -0.04 -5.28 24.38
CA MET A 123 -0.55 -5.77 23.11
C MET A 123 -1.37 -7.05 23.30
N ASN A 124 -2.66 -7.00 23.00
CA ASN A 124 -3.53 -8.18 22.95
C ASN A 124 -3.61 -8.72 21.51
N PHE A 125 -2.66 -9.58 21.13
CA PHE A 125 -2.61 -10.16 19.80
C PHE A 125 -3.38 -11.49 19.75
N ARG A 126 -3.96 -11.76 18.58
CA ARG A 126 -4.70 -13.03 18.31
C ARG A 126 -3.94 -13.96 17.38
N HIS A 127 -2.93 -13.45 16.67
CA HIS A 127 -2.16 -14.17 15.68
C HIS A 127 -0.68 -14.02 15.93
N LEU A 128 0.02 -15.14 15.98
CA LEU A 128 1.47 -15.23 16.00
C LEU A 128 1.94 -15.89 14.71
N TRP A 129 2.97 -15.33 14.10
CA TRP A 129 3.58 -15.89 12.90
C TRP A 129 5.03 -16.26 13.22
N VAL A 130 5.41 -17.47 12.89
CA VAL A 130 6.78 -17.99 13.06
C VAL A 130 7.24 -18.52 11.73
N ASN A 131 8.39 -18.04 11.25
CA ASN A 131 8.95 -18.44 9.95
C ASN A 131 7.92 -18.37 8.80
N HIS A 132 7.19 -17.26 8.70
CA HIS A 132 6.14 -17.00 7.71
C HIS A 132 4.91 -17.92 7.79
N SER A 133 4.82 -18.77 8.80
CA SER A 133 3.65 -19.62 9.05
C SER A 133 2.91 -19.13 10.28
N ARG A 134 1.58 -19.13 10.20
CA ARG A 134 0.73 -18.81 11.35
C ARG A 134 0.81 -19.95 12.36
N ALA A 135 1.20 -19.62 13.58
CA ALA A 135 1.22 -20.57 14.67
C ALA A 135 -0.19 -20.88 15.16
N ASP A 136 -0.45 -22.15 15.47
CA ASP A 136 -1.68 -22.57 16.11
C ASP A 136 -1.70 -22.09 17.56
N ARG A 137 -2.82 -21.50 17.95
CA ARG A 137 -3.02 -21.10 19.33
C ARG A 137 -3.24 -22.35 20.17
N ALA A 138 -2.41 -22.54 21.19
CA ALA A 138 -2.63 -23.62 22.15
C ALA A 138 -4.03 -23.48 22.76
N ARG A 139 -4.81 -24.55 22.65
CA ARG A 139 -6.12 -24.70 23.29
C ARG A 139 -5.97 -25.75 24.34
N GLY A 140 -6.72 -25.62 25.42
CA GLY A 140 -6.79 -26.66 26.46
C GLY A 140 -7.48 -27.93 25.94
N VAL A 141 -8.41 -28.44 26.68
CA VAL A 141 -9.24 -29.57 26.25
C VAL A 141 -10.18 -29.19 25.11
N SER A 142 -10.48 -30.16 24.24
CA SER A 142 -11.39 -29.96 23.11
C SER A 142 -12.85 -29.81 23.55
N ASP A 143 -13.20 -30.29 24.75
CA ASP A 143 -14.52 -30.18 25.34
C ASP A 143 -14.59 -29.00 26.31
N PHE A 144 -15.48 -28.06 26.02
CA PHE A 144 -15.71 -26.85 26.82
C PHE A 144 -16.08 -27.17 28.28
N ASN A 145 -16.79 -28.29 28.51
CA ASN A 145 -17.20 -28.72 29.84
C ASN A 145 -16.06 -29.24 30.74
N GLN A 146 -14.90 -29.53 30.13
CA GLN A 146 -13.70 -30.00 30.85
C GLN A 146 -12.70 -28.87 31.12
N MET A 147 -13.04 -27.64 30.79
CA MET A 147 -12.19 -26.48 31.13
C MET A 147 -12.30 -26.17 32.62
N PRO A 148 -11.19 -26.01 33.34
CA PRO A 148 -11.22 -25.55 34.72
C PRO A 148 -11.81 -24.15 34.75
N ARG A 149 -12.74 -23.92 35.66
CA ARG A 149 -13.36 -22.61 35.92
C ARG A 149 -12.46 -21.75 36.82
#